data_c81965510471c6584a84a49add14d062
#
_entry.id   c81965510471c6584a84a49add14d062
#
_cell.length_a   1.000
_cell.length_b   1.000
_cell.length_c   1.000
_cell.angle_alpha   90.00
_cell.angle_beta   90.00
_cell.angle_gamma   90.00
#
_symmetry.space_group_name_H-M   'P 1'
#
loop_
_entity.id
_entity.type
_entity.pdbx_description
1 polymer ?
#
loop_
_entity_poly.entity_id
_entity_poly.type
_entity_poly.pdbx_seq_one_letter_code
_entity_poly.pdbx_strand_id
1 'polypeptide(L)'
;MNLTQAIKMAAKSISSNKGRSALTMLGIIIGLAAVIILVSYAQGQNMAMKAYYESMGSNKINVSAYTWGNSSSVDVGQALYDYCLQLDGVVGVSPNGYIWSSPTIKYESKTLSRNSNRSYGGGGVMISYDSSNDYPQIYLGNDKFGLCNDYVISNGRDLSYLDVENSNQVCVLGAATAEYLFSFADPVDKTISINGTPF
;
A
#
# COMPACT_ATOMS: atom_id res chain seq x y z
N MET A 1 -18.69 59.27 -27.34
CA MET A 1 -18.71 59.18 -25.87
C MET A 1 -17.35 58.66 -25.39
N ASN A 2 -16.66 59.44 -24.57
CA ASN A 2 -15.35 59.04 -24.10
C ASN A 2 -15.52 57.89 -23.02
N LEU A 3 -14.75 56.83 -23.16
CA LEU A 3 -14.77 55.66 -22.26
C LEU A 3 -14.70 56.06 -20.78
N THR A 4 -13.90 57.07 -20.48
CA THR A 4 -13.77 57.65 -19.14
C THR A 4 -15.03 58.25 -18.59
N GLN A 5 -15.90 58.87 -19.42
CA GLN A 5 -17.19 59.41 -18.99
C GLN A 5 -18.20 58.27 -18.72
N ALA A 6 -18.18 57.22 -19.54
CA ALA A 6 -19.02 56.05 -19.33
C ALA A 6 -18.70 55.33 -18.01
N ILE A 7 -17.42 55.12 -17.71
CA ILE A 7 -16.96 54.52 -16.42
C ILE A 7 -17.36 55.41 -15.23
N LYS A 8 -17.20 56.74 -15.34
CA LYS A 8 -17.55 57.65 -14.25
C LYS A 8 -19.08 57.70 -13.98
N MET A 9 -19.91 57.61 -15.02
CA MET A 9 -21.35 57.49 -14.89
C MET A 9 -21.79 56.16 -14.27
N ALA A 10 -21.16 55.05 -14.70
CA ALA A 10 -21.42 53.72 -14.13
C ALA A 10 -21.07 53.68 -12.62
N ALA A 11 -19.87 54.18 -12.25
CA ALA A 11 -19.44 54.25 -10.86
C ALA A 11 -20.40 55.12 -10.01
N LYS A 12 -20.88 56.25 -10.53
CA LYS A 12 -21.86 57.10 -9.84
C LYS A 12 -23.24 56.43 -9.68
N SER A 13 -23.69 55.67 -10.66
CA SER A 13 -24.92 54.89 -10.59
C SER A 13 -24.85 53.79 -9.52
N ILE A 14 -23.72 53.07 -9.43
CA ILE A 14 -23.46 52.06 -8.40
C ILE A 14 -23.46 52.71 -6.99
N SER A 15 -22.80 53.85 -6.86
CA SER A 15 -22.70 54.61 -5.60
C SER A 15 -24.03 55.20 -5.14
N SER A 16 -24.99 55.45 -6.04
CA SER A 16 -26.30 56.01 -5.73
C SER A 16 -27.22 55.00 -4.98
N ASN A 17 -27.08 53.68 -5.27
CA ASN A 17 -27.90 52.63 -4.67
C ASN A 17 -27.01 51.55 -4.04
N LYS A 18 -26.17 51.91 -3.07
CA LYS A 18 -25.14 51.05 -2.44
C LYS A 18 -25.67 49.72 -1.94
N GLY A 19 -26.87 49.69 -1.31
CA GLY A 19 -27.43 48.46 -0.75
C GLY A 19 -27.83 47.45 -1.84
N ARG A 20 -28.46 47.89 -2.91
CA ARG A 20 -28.85 47.00 -4.02
C ARG A 20 -27.62 46.47 -4.77
N SER A 21 -26.66 47.34 -5.05
CA SER A 21 -25.43 46.96 -5.74
C SER A 21 -24.58 46.00 -4.91
N ALA A 22 -24.50 46.22 -3.58
CA ALA A 22 -23.79 45.32 -2.68
C ALA A 22 -24.48 43.94 -2.64
N LEU A 23 -25.79 43.88 -2.56
CA LEU A 23 -26.54 42.64 -2.50
C LEU A 23 -26.39 41.80 -3.78
N THR A 24 -26.43 42.46 -4.95
CA THR A 24 -26.23 41.77 -6.24
C THR A 24 -24.79 41.28 -6.42
N MET A 25 -23.79 42.08 -6.03
CA MET A 25 -22.38 41.65 -6.05
C MET A 25 -22.15 40.48 -5.11
N LEU A 26 -22.72 40.51 -3.90
CA LEU A 26 -22.61 39.43 -2.93
C LEU A 26 -23.16 38.11 -3.49
N GLY A 27 -24.33 38.17 -4.16
CA GLY A 27 -24.93 37.01 -4.80
C GLY A 27 -24.05 36.37 -5.87
N ILE A 28 -23.43 37.22 -6.72
CA ILE A 28 -22.52 36.75 -7.77
C ILE A 28 -21.24 36.15 -7.16
N ILE A 29 -20.66 36.79 -6.15
CA ILE A 29 -19.46 36.31 -5.48
C ILE A 29 -19.74 34.96 -4.82
N ILE A 30 -20.84 34.81 -4.09
CA ILE A 30 -21.17 33.53 -3.46
C ILE A 30 -21.40 32.45 -4.50
N GLY A 31 -22.13 32.76 -5.59
CA GLY A 31 -22.37 31.80 -6.66
C GLY A 31 -21.11 31.34 -7.34
N LEU A 32 -20.18 32.26 -7.67
CA LEU A 32 -18.91 31.94 -8.27
C LEU A 32 -17.99 31.16 -7.31
N ALA A 33 -17.94 31.60 -6.06
CA ALA A 33 -17.16 30.91 -5.03
C ALA A 33 -17.64 29.47 -4.83
N ALA A 34 -18.95 29.23 -4.78
CA ALA A 34 -19.51 27.90 -4.63
C ALA A 34 -19.10 26.96 -5.79
N VAL A 35 -19.13 27.45 -7.04
CA VAL A 35 -18.70 26.67 -8.20
C VAL A 35 -17.20 26.36 -8.15
N ILE A 36 -16.37 27.34 -7.80
CA ILE A 36 -14.91 27.13 -7.68
C ILE A 36 -14.60 26.09 -6.60
N ILE A 37 -15.24 26.19 -5.44
CA ILE A 37 -15.04 25.23 -4.34
C ILE A 37 -15.44 23.82 -4.80
N LEU A 38 -16.60 23.69 -5.45
CA LEU A 38 -17.09 22.38 -5.90
C LEU A 38 -16.17 21.73 -6.93
N VAL A 39 -15.69 22.50 -7.91
CA VAL A 39 -14.75 22.01 -8.93
C VAL A 39 -13.42 21.65 -8.31
N SER A 40 -12.88 22.50 -7.42
CA SER A 40 -11.61 22.23 -6.73
C SER A 40 -11.70 21.00 -5.84
N TYR A 41 -12.81 20.81 -5.15
CA TYR A 41 -13.06 19.63 -4.34
C TYR A 41 -13.11 18.35 -5.19
N ALA A 42 -13.85 18.38 -6.31
CA ALA A 42 -13.94 17.25 -7.21
C ALA A 42 -12.58 16.88 -7.82
N GLN A 43 -11.77 17.86 -8.22
CA GLN A 43 -10.42 17.64 -8.72
C GLN A 43 -9.49 17.07 -7.63
N GLY A 44 -9.58 17.60 -6.41
CA GLY A 44 -8.81 17.09 -5.27
C GLY A 44 -9.12 15.62 -4.96
N GLN A 45 -10.40 15.24 -4.99
CA GLN A 45 -10.84 13.86 -4.79
C GLN A 45 -10.30 12.93 -5.91
N ASN A 46 -10.35 13.37 -7.16
CA ASN A 46 -9.82 12.59 -8.28
C ASN A 46 -8.31 12.39 -8.17
N MET A 47 -7.56 13.42 -7.76
CA MET A 47 -6.11 13.31 -7.53
C MET A 47 -5.78 12.37 -6.37
N ALA A 48 -6.51 12.49 -5.26
CA ALA A 48 -6.33 11.60 -4.10
C ALA A 48 -6.64 10.15 -4.45
N MET A 49 -7.73 9.91 -5.20
CA MET A 49 -8.09 8.57 -5.65
C MET A 49 -7.04 7.99 -6.61
N LYS A 50 -6.54 8.80 -7.54
CA LYS A 50 -5.48 8.39 -8.46
C LYS A 50 -4.20 8.01 -7.70
N ALA A 51 -3.75 8.84 -6.78
CA ALA A 51 -2.59 8.56 -5.93
C ALA A 51 -2.78 7.29 -5.08
N TYR A 52 -4.00 7.08 -4.56
CA TYR A 52 -4.35 5.87 -3.83
C TYR A 52 -4.24 4.60 -4.71
N TYR A 53 -4.78 4.63 -5.94
CA TYR A 53 -4.65 3.49 -6.87
C TYR A 53 -3.20 3.28 -7.32
N GLU A 54 -2.44 4.34 -7.54
CA GLU A 54 -1.01 4.25 -7.86
C GLU A 54 -0.22 3.60 -6.71
N SER A 55 -0.52 3.97 -5.47
CA SER A 55 0.12 3.38 -4.27
C SER A 55 -0.26 1.91 -4.04
N MET A 56 -1.39 1.46 -4.56
CA MET A 56 -1.80 0.04 -4.50
C MET A 56 -1.12 -0.84 -5.56
N GLY A 57 -0.25 -0.26 -6.40
CA GLY A 57 0.44 -0.98 -7.47
C GLY A 57 -0.51 -1.34 -8.61
N SER A 58 -1.04 -0.33 -9.30
CA SER A 58 -2.00 -0.49 -10.41
C SER A 58 -1.46 -1.33 -11.58
N ASN A 59 -0.15 -1.53 -11.65
CA ASN A 59 0.52 -2.30 -12.69
C ASN A 59 0.76 -3.77 -12.31
N LYS A 60 0.18 -4.23 -11.19
CA LYS A 60 0.34 -5.58 -10.68
C LYS A 60 -0.81 -6.47 -11.14
N ILE A 61 -0.48 -7.58 -11.76
CA ILE A 61 -1.43 -8.64 -12.12
C ILE A 61 -1.15 -9.86 -11.25
N ASN A 62 -2.14 -10.28 -10.47
CA ASN A 62 -2.06 -11.51 -9.71
C ASN A 62 -2.66 -12.65 -10.54
N VAL A 63 -1.84 -13.64 -10.86
CA VAL A 63 -2.26 -14.84 -11.58
C VAL A 63 -2.26 -16.01 -10.61
N SER A 64 -3.40 -16.69 -10.49
CA SER A 64 -3.54 -17.88 -9.65
C SER A 64 -3.88 -19.07 -10.52
N ALA A 65 -3.09 -20.13 -10.43
CA ALA A 65 -3.36 -21.40 -11.09
C ALA A 65 -3.82 -22.43 -10.05
N TYR A 66 -4.95 -23.06 -10.33
CA TYR A 66 -5.49 -24.14 -9.50
C TYR A 66 -5.50 -25.42 -10.30
N THR A 67 -4.84 -26.46 -9.79
CA THR A 67 -4.93 -27.80 -10.37
C THR A 67 -6.07 -28.56 -9.69
N TRP A 68 -7.10 -28.91 -10.46
CA TRP A 68 -8.17 -29.79 -10.02
C TRP A 68 -7.91 -31.19 -10.56
N GLY A 69 -7.68 -32.15 -9.67
CA GLY A 69 -7.49 -33.55 -10.03
C GLY A 69 -6.06 -34.04 -9.95
N ASN A 70 -5.90 -35.31 -10.09
CA ASN A 70 -4.71 -36.13 -9.87
C ASN A 70 -3.40 -35.45 -10.33
N SER A 71 -2.41 -35.47 -9.46
CA SER A 71 -1.07 -34.94 -9.66
C SER A 71 -0.50 -35.22 -11.04
N SER A 72 -0.64 -34.27 -11.97
CA SER A 72 0.18 -34.29 -13.17
C SER A 72 1.61 -33.94 -12.75
N SER A 73 2.57 -34.64 -13.31
CA SER A 73 4.01 -34.46 -13.09
C SER A 73 4.56 -33.12 -13.62
N VAL A 74 3.68 -32.21 -14.01
CA VAL A 74 4.04 -30.87 -14.49
C VAL A 74 3.87 -29.88 -13.36
N ASP A 75 4.94 -29.22 -12.98
CA ASP A 75 4.90 -28.06 -12.09
C ASP A 75 4.26 -26.87 -12.85
N VAL A 76 2.95 -26.75 -12.65
CA VAL A 76 2.16 -25.67 -13.30
C VAL A 76 2.66 -24.30 -12.87
N GLY A 77 3.21 -24.18 -11.66
CA GLY A 77 3.77 -22.93 -11.15
C GLY A 77 4.97 -22.49 -11.96
N GLN A 78 5.92 -23.41 -12.21
CA GLN A 78 7.11 -23.10 -13.00
C GLN A 78 6.76 -22.80 -14.46
N ALA A 79 5.88 -23.60 -15.07
CA ALA A 79 5.45 -23.37 -16.44
C ALA A 79 4.74 -22.02 -16.63
N LEU A 80 3.94 -21.62 -15.64
CA LEU A 80 3.28 -20.30 -15.65
C LEU A 80 4.30 -19.16 -15.47
N TYR A 81 5.27 -19.33 -14.59
CA TYR A 81 6.35 -18.39 -14.38
C TYR A 81 7.15 -18.13 -15.66
N ASP A 82 7.57 -19.22 -16.33
CA ASP A 82 8.33 -19.14 -17.57
C ASP A 82 7.52 -18.51 -18.71
N TYR A 83 6.22 -18.79 -18.76
CA TYR A 83 5.31 -18.16 -19.72
C TYR A 83 5.16 -16.65 -19.45
N CYS A 84 4.98 -16.24 -18.20
CA CYS A 84 4.85 -14.83 -17.84
C CYS A 84 6.11 -14.02 -18.17
N LEU A 85 7.30 -14.60 -18.06
CA LEU A 85 8.56 -13.94 -18.42
C LEU A 85 8.69 -13.67 -19.93
N GLN A 86 7.96 -14.39 -20.78
CA GLN A 86 8.00 -14.23 -22.24
C GLN A 86 7.02 -13.16 -22.75
N LEU A 87 6.15 -12.64 -21.90
CA LEU A 87 5.17 -11.64 -22.30
C LEU A 87 5.78 -10.26 -22.43
N ASP A 88 5.47 -9.58 -23.53
CA ASP A 88 5.89 -8.19 -23.74
C ASP A 88 5.30 -7.25 -22.69
N GLY A 89 6.12 -6.34 -22.18
CA GLY A 89 5.70 -5.35 -21.18
C GLY A 89 5.75 -5.84 -19.73
N VAL A 90 6.14 -7.09 -19.48
CA VAL A 90 6.37 -7.60 -18.12
C VAL A 90 7.75 -7.18 -17.64
N VAL A 91 7.80 -6.39 -16.56
CA VAL A 91 9.06 -5.89 -15.97
C VAL A 91 9.64 -6.89 -14.97
N GLY A 92 8.79 -7.67 -14.31
CA GLY A 92 9.21 -8.67 -13.36
C GLY A 92 8.08 -9.64 -13.01
N VAL A 93 8.46 -10.86 -12.69
CA VAL A 93 7.53 -11.90 -12.24
C VAL A 93 8.05 -12.44 -10.91
N SER A 94 7.20 -12.57 -9.94
CA SER A 94 7.54 -13.19 -8.66
C SER A 94 6.49 -14.22 -8.28
N PRO A 95 6.92 -15.45 -7.93
CA PRO A 95 6.03 -16.37 -7.24
C PRO A 95 5.61 -15.73 -5.91
N ASN A 96 4.35 -15.90 -5.54
CA ASN A 96 3.81 -15.38 -4.29
C ASN A 96 3.30 -16.56 -3.47
N GLY A 97 4.10 -16.98 -2.52
CA GLY A 97 3.73 -17.96 -1.53
C GLY A 97 3.66 -17.33 -0.15
N TYR A 98 2.95 -17.97 0.76
CA TYR A 98 2.98 -17.58 2.16
C TYR A 98 2.93 -18.81 3.06
N ILE A 99 3.54 -18.69 4.24
CA ILE A 99 3.57 -19.79 5.20
C ILE A 99 2.29 -19.72 6.05
N TRP A 100 1.40 -20.71 5.87
CA TRP A 100 0.13 -20.81 6.61
C TRP A 100 0.29 -21.19 8.09
N SER A 101 1.39 -21.90 8.42
CA SER A 101 1.71 -22.21 9.81
C SER A 101 2.08 -20.93 10.54
N SER A 102 1.69 -20.81 11.80
CA SER A 102 2.06 -19.67 12.63
C SER A 102 3.59 -19.67 12.83
N PRO A 103 4.36 -18.88 12.09
CA PRO A 103 5.81 -18.88 12.21
C PRO A 103 6.21 -18.26 13.54
N THR A 104 7.28 -18.78 14.12
CA THR A 104 7.91 -18.20 15.29
C THR A 104 9.23 -17.57 14.85
N ILE A 105 9.33 -16.25 14.98
CA ILE A 105 10.53 -15.49 14.69
C ILE A 105 11.21 -15.14 16.01
N LYS A 106 12.50 -15.42 16.13
CA LYS A 106 13.28 -15.14 17.35
C LYS A 106 14.53 -14.35 17.02
N TYR A 107 14.80 -13.39 17.86
CA TYR A 107 16.09 -12.70 17.92
C TYR A 107 16.48 -12.53 19.37
N GLU A 108 17.61 -13.15 19.77
CA GLU A 108 18.06 -13.21 21.17
C GLU A 108 16.94 -13.70 22.12
N SER A 109 16.54 -12.85 23.06
CA SER A 109 15.47 -13.12 24.04
C SER A 109 14.07 -12.78 23.54
N LYS A 110 13.95 -12.04 22.40
CA LYS A 110 12.67 -11.62 21.85
C LYS A 110 12.11 -12.68 20.93
N THR A 111 10.83 -12.94 21.08
CA THR A 111 10.08 -13.91 20.27
C THR A 111 8.82 -13.24 19.73
N LEU A 112 8.63 -13.34 18.42
CA LEU A 112 7.41 -12.95 17.74
C LEU A 112 6.72 -14.22 17.24
N SER A 113 5.57 -14.54 17.81
CA SER A 113 4.76 -15.69 17.42
C SER A 113 3.29 -15.34 17.53
N ARG A 114 2.45 -16.09 16.83
CA ARG A 114 0.99 -15.96 16.99
C ARG A 114 0.62 -16.27 18.42
N ASN A 115 0.07 -15.29 19.11
CA ASN A 115 -0.48 -15.52 20.44
C ASN A 115 -1.76 -16.36 20.33
N SER A 116 -1.65 -17.65 20.53
CA SER A 116 -2.77 -18.59 20.51
C SER A 116 -3.60 -18.57 21.78
N ASN A 117 -3.46 -17.56 22.63
CA ASN A 117 -4.26 -17.40 23.84
C ASN A 117 -5.70 -16.95 23.52
N ARG A 118 -6.38 -17.67 22.63
CA ARG A 118 -7.83 -17.71 22.61
C ARG A 118 -8.27 -18.71 23.69
N SER A 119 -8.39 -18.23 24.92
CA SER A 119 -9.12 -18.93 25.96
C SER A 119 -10.57 -19.09 25.49
N TYR A 120 -10.95 -20.28 25.09
CA TYR A 120 -12.35 -20.67 25.00
C TYR A 120 -12.92 -20.77 26.42
N GLY A 121 -13.22 -19.63 27.03
CA GLY A 121 -14.04 -19.56 28.21
C GLY A 121 -15.48 -19.79 27.79
N GLY A 122 -16.06 -20.93 28.20
CA GLY A 122 -17.48 -21.20 27.99
C GLY A 122 -18.34 -20.15 28.70
N GLY A 123 -19.34 -19.64 27.98
CA GLY A 123 -20.41 -18.82 28.56
C GLY A 123 -20.29 -17.34 28.24
N GLY A 124 -20.98 -16.88 27.17
CA GLY A 124 -21.17 -15.48 26.85
C GLY A 124 -20.28 -15.03 25.67
N VAL A 125 -20.91 -14.92 24.51
CA VAL A 125 -20.26 -14.45 23.26
C VAL A 125 -19.87 -12.99 23.41
N MET A 126 -18.65 -12.73 23.81
CA MET A 126 -17.94 -11.50 23.48
C MET A 126 -16.98 -11.86 22.34
N ILE A 127 -17.44 -11.70 21.11
CA ILE A 127 -16.56 -11.66 19.94
C ILE A 127 -15.88 -10.29 19.98
N SER A 128 -14.79 -10.18 20.70
CA SER A 128 -13.86 -9.10 20.52
C SER A 128 -13.16 -9.37 19.18
N TYR A 129 -13.61 -8.72 18.14
CA TYR A 129 -12.83 -8.55 16.93
C TYR A 129 -11.70 -7.58 17.27
N ASP A 130 -10.68 -8.08 17.92
CA ASP A 130 -9.39 -7.42 17.91
C ASP A 130 -8.81 -7.65 16.51
N SER A 131 -8.91 -6.62 15.68
CA SER A 131 -8.43 -6.63 14.30
C SER A 131 -6.92 -6.39 14.21
N SER A 132 -6.21 -6.54 15.31
CA SER A 132 -4.75 -6.59 15.29
C SER A 132 -4.35 -7.99 14.80
N ASN A 133 -4.09 -8.09 13.52
CA ASN A 133 -3.34 -9.20 12.92
C ASN A 133 -1.87 -9.10 13.39
N ASP A 134 -1.64 -9.15 14.69
CA ASP A 134 -0.32 -9.00 15.32
C ASP A 134 0.55 -10.26 15.22
N TYR A 135 0.35 -11.08 14.21
CA TYR A 135 1.23 -12.22 13.98
C TYR A 135 2.07 -12.00 12.72
N PRO A 136 3.33 -12.42 12.73
CA PRO A 136 4.20 -12.25 11.59
C PRO A 136 3.69 -13.07 10.42
N GLN A 137 3.59 -12.45 9.26
CA GLN A 137 3.32 -13.13 8.00
C GLN A 137 4.63 -13.27 7.24
N ILE A 138 4.94 -14.48 6.80
CA ILE A 138 6.13 -14.74 6.00
C ILE A 138 5.69 -15.00 4.57
N TYR A 139 6.14 -14.14 3.70
CA TYR A 139 5.95 -14.27 2.25
C TYR A 139 7.18 -14.91 1.63
N LEU A 140 6.96 -15.74 0.64
CA LEU A 140 7.99 -16.38 -0.15
C LEU A 140 7.98 -15.74 -1.54
N GLY A 141 9.12 -15.28 -1.99
CA GLY A 141 9.27 -14.63 -3.29
C GLY A 141 10.70 -14.73 -3.79
N ASN A 142 10.92 -14.23 -4.99
CA ASN A 142 12.25 -14.12 -5.60
C ASN A 142 12.80 -12.69 -5.53
N ASP A 143 13.86 -12.42 -6.30
CA ASP A 143 14.52 -11.11 -6.42
C ASP A 143 13.63 -9.99 -7.02
N LYS A 144 12.49 -10.35 -7.61
CA LYS A 144 11.50 -9.39 -8.14
C LYS A 144 10.31 -9.17 -7.20
N PHE A 145 10.30 -9.84 -6.04
CA PHE A 145 9.17 -9.74 -5.11
C PHE A 145 8.93 -8.32 -4.61
N GLY A 146 10.00 -7.59 -4.24
CA GLY A 146 9.92 -6.19 -3.84
C GLY A 146 9.37 -5.31 -4.95
N LEU A 147 9.88 -5.46 -6.16
CA LEU A 147 9.42 -4.75 -7.35
C LEU A 147 7.94 -5.03 -7.66
N CYS A 148 7.53 -6.31 -7.65
CA CYS A 148 6.15 -6.71 -7.93
C CYS A 148 5.15 -6.24 -6.88
N ASN A 149 5.59 -5.99 -5.64
CA ASN A 149 4.74 -5.55 -4.54
C ASN A 149 4.94 -4.07 -4.16
N ASP A 150 5.76 -3.36 -4.92
CA ASP A 150 6.06 -1.93 -4.71
C ASP A 150 6.64 -1.65 -3.29
N TYR A 151 7.47 -2.59 -2.81
CA TYR A 151 8.15 -2.42 -1.54
C TYR A 151 9.44 -1.63 -1.71
N VAL A 152 9.60 -0.64 -0.85
CA VAL A 152 10.81 0.20 -0.80
C VAL A 152 11.67 -0.23 0.38
N ILE A 153 12.92 -0.58 0.10
CA ILE A 153 13.89 -0.91 1.14
C ILE A 153 14.39 0.38 1.78
N SER A 154 14.21 0.49 3.09
CA SER A 154 14.67 1.65 3.86
C SER A 154 16.14 1.53 4.26
N ASN A 155 16.59 0.33 4.61
CA ASN A 155 17.95 0.05 5.04
C ASN A 155 18.38 -1.35 4.57
N GLY A 156 19.62 -1.49 4.15
CA GLY A 156 20.13 -2.74 3.60
C GLY A 156 19.83 -2.93 2.11
N ARG A 157 19.53 -4.15 1.68
CA ARG A 157 19.26 -4.51 0.29
C ARG A 157 18.07 -5.46 0.17
N ASP A 158 17.48 -5.52 -0.99
CA ASP A 158 16.48 -6.53 -1.35
C ASP A 158 17.14 -7.87 -1.69
N LEU A 159 16.32 -8.91 -1.85
CA LEU A 159 16.77 -10.21 -2.33
C LEU A 159 17.41 -10.05 -3.72
N SER A 160 18.52 -10.74 -3.93
CA SER A 160 19.19 -10.77 -5.22
C SER A 160 18.94 -12.10 -5.93
N TYR A 161 19.12 -12.12 -7.24
CA TYR A 161 19.07 -13.35 -8.02
C TYR A 161 20.03 -14.42 -7.48
N LEU A 162 21.23 -14.03 -7.05
CA LEU A 162 22.22 -14.95 -6.48
C LEU A 162 21.79 -15.56 -5.14
N ASP A 163 20.98 -14.86 -4.36
CA ASP A 163 20.44 -15.40 -3.11
C ASP A 163 19.47 -16.54 -3.40
N VAL A 164 18.64 -16.37 -4.42
CA VAL A 164 17.68 -17.39 -4.86
C VAL A 164 18.40 -18.59 -5.48
N GLU A 165 19.34 -18.34 -6.38
CA GLU A 165 20.09 -19.37 -7.11
C GLU A 165 20.91 -20.26 -6.16
N ASN A 166 21.57 -19.64 -5.19
CA ASN A 166 22.38 -20.35 -4.20
C ASN A 166 21.60 -20.84 -2.98
N SER A 167 20.29 -20.59 -2.92
CA SER A 167 19.44 -20.90 -1.77
C SER A 167 20.00 -20.31 -0.46
N ASN A 168 20.51 -19.08 -0.52
CA ASN A 168 21.04 -18.39 0.64
C ASN A 168 19.92 -18.13 1.66
N GLN A 169 20.20 -18.34 2.92
CA GLN A 169 19.28 -18.08 4.02
C GLN A 169 19.29 -16.59 4.37
N VAL A 170 18.58 -15.81 3.58
CA VAL A 170 18.44 -14.36 3.75
C VAL A 170 16.97 -13.96 3.77
N CYS A 171 16.65 -12.91 4.49
CA CYS A 171 15.28 -12.40 4.57
C CYS A 171 15.26 -10.88 4.61
N VAL A 172 14.14 -10.31 4.18
CA VAL A 172 13.83 -8.89 4.31
C VAL A 172 12.78 -8.72 5.39
N LEU A 173 13.05 -7.89 6.37
CA LEU A 173 12.15 -7.64 7.49
C LEU A 173 11.24 -6.44 7.21
N GLY A 174 9.96 -6.59 7.47
CA GLY A 174 9.05 -5.45 7.52
C GLY A 174 9.39 -4.51 8.69
N ALA A 175 9.16 -3.22 8.52
CA ALA A 175 9.53 -2.19 9.49
C ALA A 175 9.03 -2.48 10.92
N ALA A 176 7.76 -2.88 11.07
CA ALA A 176 7.19 -3.21 12.37
C ALA A 176 7.87 -4.42 13.04
N THR A 177 8.24 -5.45 12.26
CA THR A 177 8.97 -6.62 12.75
C THR A 177 10.39 -6.24 13.18
N ALA A 178 11.07 -5.42 12.39
CA ALA A 178 12.40 -4.92 12.69
C ALA A 178 12.40 -4.08 13.98
N GLU A 179 11.46 -3.15 14.12
CA GLU A 179 11.30 -2.32 15.32
C GLU A 179 11.02 -3.17 16.57
N TYR A 180 10.14 -4.16 16.46
CA TYR A 180 9.84 -5.06 17.59
C TYR A 180 11.04 -5.87 18.03
N LEU A 181 11.76 -6.51 17.08
CA LEU A 181 12.87 -7.41 17.40
C LEU A 181 14.13 -6.64 17.82
N PHE A 182 14.47 -5.60 17.09
CA PHE A 182 15.74 -4.88 17.27
C PHE A 182 15.62 -3.58 18.06
N SER A 183 14.40 -3.05 18.25
CA SER A 183 14.14 -1.76 18.88
C SER A 183 14.87 -0.63 18.16
N PHE A 184 15.98 -0.13 18.74
CA PHE A 184 16.79 0.95 18.16
C PHE A 184 18.09 0.45 17.49
N ALA A 185 18.35 -0.86 17.53
CA ALA A 185 19.55 -1.42 16.90
C ALA A 185 19.33 -1.61 15.39
N ASP A 186 20.40 -1.50 14.61
CA ASP A 186 20.36 -1.77 13.17
C ASP A 186 20.15 -3.27 12.94
N PRO A 187 19.10 -3.69 12.22
CA PRO A 187 18.82 -5.08 11.91
C PRO A 187 19.68 -5.64 10.78
N VAL A 188 20.37 -4.79 10.00
CA VAL A 188 21.17 -5.25 8.85
C VAL A 188 22.34 -6.12 9.32
N ASP A 189 22.61 -7.18 8.58
CA ASP A 189 23.65 -8.19 8.88
C ASP A 189 23.48 -8.91 10.24
N LYS A 190 22.27 -8.94 10.78
CA LYS A 190 21.95 -9.73 11.97
C LYS A 190 21.22 -11.00 11.60
N THR A 191 21.50 -12.04 12.35
CA THR A 191 20.87 -13.36 12.16
C THR A 191 19.64 -13.48 13.05
N ILE A 192 18.51 -13.78 12.45
CA ILE A 192 17.27 -14.14 13.15
C ILE A 192 16.98 -15.62 12.97
N SER A 193 16.16 -16.19 13.85
CA SER A 193 15.71 -17.57 13.70
C SER A 193 14.23 -17.61 13.34
N ILE A 194 13.90 -18.29 12.25
CA ILE A 194 12.53 -18.54 11.81
C ILE A 194 12.24 -20.04 11.97
N ASN A 195 11.34 -20.39 12.88
CA ASN A 195 11.04 -21.78 13.23
C ASN A 195 12.29 -22.64 13.58
N GLY A 196 13.32 -22.01 14.14
CA GLY A 196 14.58 -22.67 14.50
C GLY A 196 15.66 -22.64 13.41
N THR A 197 15.34 -22.22 12.19
CA THR A 197 16.30 -22.06 11.10
C THR A 197 16.89 -20.64 11.11
N PRO A 198 18.21 -20.45 11.03
CA PRO A 198 18.83 -19.13 10.98
C PRO A 198 18.69 -18.51 9.58
N PHE A 199 18.46 -17.20 9.54
CA PHE A 199 18.38 -16.36 8.35
C PHE A 199 19.13 -15.06 8.56
#